data_04bc0e23be05ee1e153f1baf644679ce
#
_entry.id   04bc0e23be05ee1e153f1baf644679ce
#
_cell.length_a   1.000
_cell.length_b   1.000
_cell.length_c   1.000
_cell.angle_alpha   90.00
_cell.angle_beta   90.00
_cell.angle_gamma   90.00
#
_symmetry.space_group_name_H-M   'P 1'
#
loop_
_entity.id
_entity.type
_entity.pdbx_description
1 polymer ?
#
loop_
_entity_poly.entity_id
_entity_poly.type
_entity_poly.pdbx_seq_one_letter_code
_entity_poly.pdbx_strand_id
1 'polypeptide(L)'
;MKNESGKTGNSALYRRISEDLYGKIERGELKPGDRLPSEALLAGEQGVSVGTVKKAYDILKKRGCICKVRGGGSYVQGEKTAESERTPQETVEQTVDALMKTGIPMNRIFLMLRKQMESVFGSDRTVKVALVDCNSETLHHIMLDLKKKTGLEVEPYLLNSLFSGESMISPRCALTLVAEKHYNDFIRYADSMHLWTEKVARRESRKTIAKLTVLPDWQDICILYRSREFLESVQYTMKVLGKKGRLLCVNEQQIGLEQERLTKEPLSFIIPPDYMDYSSNLALQLISRAKKMGCPVVPFEFEIDKGSLLHLKQVFENLQEEERGGDINA
;
A
#
# COMPACT_ATOMS: atom_id res chain seq x y z
N MET A 1 -57.83 -6.56 11.47
CA MET A 1 -56.85 -7.35 12.28
C MET A 1 -55.69 -7.73 11.38
N LYS A 2 -54.60 -6.96 11.44
CA LYS A 2 -53.36 -7.22 10.63
C LYS A 2 -52.26 -7.62 11.58
N ASN A 3 -51.80 -8.85 11.40
CA ASN A 3 -50.57 -9.53 11.79
C ASN A 3 -49.55 -8.79 12.67
N GLU A 4 -49.57 -9.04 13.96
CA GLU A 4 -48.50 -8.79 14.92
C GLU A 4 -47.53 -9.98 15.12
N SER A 5 -47.76 -11.10 14.48
CA SER A 5 -46.97 -12.35 14.68
C SER A 5 -45.60 -12.39 13.97
N GLY A 6 -45.26 -11.43 13.10
CA GLY A 6 -43.98 -11.40 12.38
C GLY A 6 -42.79 -10.78 13.14
N LYS A 7 -43.05 -9.95 14.18
CA LYS A 7 -41.99 -9.22 14.90
C LYS A 7 -41.28 -10.01 15.99
N THR A 8 -42.00 -10.94 16.64
CA THR A 8 -41.44 -11.78 17.72
C THR A 8 -40.54 -12.91 17.23
N GLY A 9 -40.83 -13.53 16.09
CA GLY A 9 -40.00 -14.60 15.51
C GLY A 9 -38.60 -14.14 15.07
N ASN A 10 -38.51 -12.93 14.48
CA ASN A 10 -37.25 -12.40 13.98
C ASN A 10 -36.34 -11.90 15.12
N SER A 11 -36.91 -11.50 16.26
CA SER A 11 -36.15 -11.11 17.46
C SER A 11 -35.45 -12.29 18.13
N ALA A 12 -36.07 -13.47 18.12
CA ALA A 12 -35.48 -14.69 18.67
C ALA A 12 -34.33 -15.25 17.78
N LEU A 13 -34.47 -15.13 16.44
CA LEU A 13 -33.50 -15.69 15.50
C LEU A 13 -32.15 -15.00 15.53
N TYR A 14 -32.06 -13.67 15.50
CA TYR A 14 -30.75 -12.99 15.53
C TYR A 14 -30.06 -13.16 16.89
N ARG A 15 -30.83 -13.25 18.00
CA ARG A 15 -30.24 -13.56 19.31
C ARG A 15 -29.68 -14.97 19.34
N ARG A 16 -30.38 -15.97 18.83
CA ARG A 16 -29.91 -17.34 18.76
C ARG A 16 -28.62 -17.44 17.95
N ILE A 17 -28.55 -16.78 16.79
CA ILE A 17 -27.34 -16.74 15.95
C ILE A 17 -26.19 -16.06 16.68
N SER A 18 -26.45 -14.94 17.37
CA SER A 18 -25.40 -14.24 18.12
C SER A 18 -24.89 -15.09 19.30
N GLU A 19 -25.76 -15.81 20.01
CA GLU A 19 -25.34 -16.68 21.12
C GLU A 19 -24.62 -17.93 20.64
N ASP A 20 -24.99 -18.53 19.49
CA ASP A 20 -24.27 -19.67 18.91
C ASP A 20 -22.85 -19.27 18.51
N LEU A 21 -22.69 -18.13 17.83
CA LEU A 21 -21.38 -17.60 17.44
C LEU A 21 -20.55 -17.21 18.67
N TYR A 22 -21.17 -16.59 19.68
CA TYR A 22 -20.50 -16.25 20.93
C TYR A 22 -19.99 -17.50 21.64
N GLY A 23 -20.81 -18.55 21.74
CA GLY A 23 -20.40 -19.82 22.32
C GLY A 23 -19.25 -20.49 21.55
N LYS A 24 -19.20 -20.36 20.22
CA LYS A 24 -18.07 -20.86 19.41
C LYS A 24 -16.78 -20.08 19.69
N ILE A 25 -16.87 -18.77 19.91
CA ILE A 25 -15.74 -17.93 20.31
C ILE A 25 -15.24 -18.34 21.72
N GLU A 26 -16.14 -18.49 22.70
CA GLU A 26 -15.78 -18.88 24.05
C GLU A 26 -15.15 -20.27 24.13
N ARG A 27 -15.62 -21.22 23.30
CA ARG A 27 -15.01 -22.57 23.25
C ARG A 27 -13.73 -22.64 22.42
N GLY A 28 -13.28 -21.50 21.82
CA GLY A 28 -12.09 -21.45 20.99
C GLY A 28 -12.22 -22.13 19.63
N GLU A 29 -13.44 -22.48 19.21
CA GLU A 29 -13.75 -22.98 17.86
C GLU A 29 -13.56 -21.89 16.81
N LEU A 30 -13.84 -20.63 17.19
CA LEU A 30 -13.51 -19.41 16.45
C LEU A 30 -12.47 -18.64 17.25
N LYS A 31 -11.27 -18.54 16.70
CA LYS A 31 -10.12 -17.91 17.37
C LYS A 31 -10.05 -16.41 17.05
N PRO A 32 -9.41 -15.60 17.90
CA PRO A 32 -9.07 -14.22 17.56
C PRO A 32 -8.36 -14.12 16.21
N GLY A 33 -8.83 -13.21 15.35
CA GLY A 33 -8.36 -13.04 13.99
C GLY A 33 -9.08 -13.88 12.94
N ASP A 34 -9.88 -14.87 13.33
CA ASP A 34 -10.65 -15.67 12.37
C ASP A 34 -11.71 -14.80 11.67
N ARG A 35 -11.82 -14.99 10.36
CA ARG A 35 -12.82 -14.31 9.56
C ARG A 35 -14.16 -15.02 9.68
N LEU A 36 -15.19 -14.31 10.07
CA LEU A 36 -16.56 -14.81 10.06
C LEU A 36 -17.10 -14.91 8.62
N PRO A 37 -18.03 -15.84 8.35
CA PRO A 37 -18.74 -15.90 7.07
C PRO A 37 -19.36 -14.54 6.72
N SER A 38 -19.47 -14.25 5.42
CA SER A 38 -20.21 -13.05 5.02
C SER A 38 -21.67 -13.11 5.49
N GLU A 39 -22.27 -11.95 5.75
CA GLU A 39 -23.67 -11.87 6.20
C GLU A 39 -24.61 -12.61 5.24
N ALA A 40 -24.34 -12.57 3.94
CA ALA A 40 -25.11 -13.27 2.91
C ALA A 40 -24.91 -14.80 2.96
N LEU A 41 -23.66 -15.24 3.14
CA LEU A 41 -23.34 -16.67 3.23
C LEU A 41 -24.00 -17.30 4.46
N LEU A 42 -23.81 -16.69 5.64
CA LEU A 42 -24.40 -17.19 6.87
C LEU A 42 -25.94 -17.17 6.84
N ALA A 43 -26.52 -16.15 6.18
CA ALA A 43 -27.98 -16.07 5.99
C ALA A 43 -28.49 -17.27 5.15
N GLY A 44 -27.79 -17.63 4.08
CA GLY A 44 -28.11 -18.82 3.27
C GLY A 44 -27.99 -20.13 4.06
N GLU A 45 -26.89 -20.30 4.81
CA GLU A 45 -26.67 -21.49 5.65
C GLU A 45 -27.71 -21.67 6.76
N GLN A 46 -28.16 -20.57 7.37
CA GLN A 46 -29.10 -20.58 8.48
C GLN A 46 -30.57 -20.44 8.05
N GLY A 47 -30.84 -20.29 6.74
CA GLY A 47 -32.20 -20.10 6.22
C GLY A 47 -32.90 -18.85 6.72
N VAL A 48 -32.16 -17.77 6.98
CA VAL A 48 -32.66 -16.48 7.51
C VAL A 48 -32.37 -15.31 6.57
N SER A 49 -32.98 -14.16 6.84
CA SER A 49 -32.64 -12.95 6.07
C SER A 49 -31.25 -12.40 6.40
N VAL A 50 -30.58 -11.78 5.41
CA VAL A 50 -29.30 -11.08 5.61
C VAL A 50 -29.41 -10.03 6.73
N GLY A 51 -30.55 -9.34 6.82
CA GLY A 51 -30.81 -8.36 7.90
C GLY A 51 -30.85 -8.98 9.30
N THR A 52 -31.22 -10.26 9.42
CA THR A 52 -31.20 -11.00 10.69
C THR A 52 -29.76 -11.30 11.10
N VAL A 53 -28.92 -11.76 10.19
CA VAL A 53 -27.49 -11.99 10.44
C VAL A 53 -26.77 -10.70 10.75
N LYS A 54 -27.04 -9.62 10.00
CA LYS A 54 -26.48 -8.29 10.27
C LYS A 54 -26.74 -7.84 11.71
N LYS A 55 -27.99 -8.02 12.22
CA LYS A 55 -28.33 -7.71 13.61
C LYS A 55 -27.58 -8.59 14.61
N ALA A 56 -27.40 -9.89 14.31
CA ALA A 56 -26.58 -10.78 15.14
C ALA A 56 -25.12 -10.31 15.22
N TYR A 57 -24.53 -9.94 14.10
CA TYR A 57 -23.17 -9.40 14.04
C TYR A 57 -23.06 -8.04 14.75
N ASP A 58 -24.07 -7.18 14.68
CA ASP A 58 -24.07 -5.91 15.40
C ASP A 58 -24.13 -6.11 16.93
N ILE A 59 -24.79 -7.17 17.41
CA ILE A 59 -24.77 -7.54 18.84
C ILE A 59 -23.37 -8.01 19.24
N LEU A 60 -22.75 -8.91 18.48
CA LEU A 60 -21.39 -9.40 18.76
C LEU A 60 -20.37 -8.26 18.72
N LYS A 61 -20.52 -7.32 17.78
CA LYS A 61 -19.71 -6.11 17.72
C LYS A 61 -19.89 -5.23 18.95
N LYS A 62 -21.13 -5.01 19.41
CA LYS A 62 -21.41 -4.24 20.64
C LYS A 62 -20.86 -4.91 21.89
N ARG A 63 -20.79 -6.24 21.90
CA ARG A 63 -20.14 -7.03 22.99
C ARG A 63 -18.61 -7.03 22.86
N GLY A 64 -18.04 -6.46 21.81
CA GLY A 64 -16.60 -6.46 21.58
C GLY A 64 -16.02 -7.80 21.12
N CYS A 65 -16.88 -8.77 20.75
CA CYS A 65 -16.46 -10.10 20.32
C CYS A 65 -15.98 -10.14 18.87
N ILE A 66 -16.41 -9.17 18.04
CA ILE A 66 -16.01 -9.06 16.64
C ILE A 66 -15.76 -7.61 16.22
N CYS A 67 -14.91 -7.41 15.22
CA CYS A 67 -14.74 -6.15 14.53
C CYS A 67 -15.18 -6.27 13.06
N LYS A 68 -15.69 -5.17 12.49
CA LYS A 68 -16.04 -5.07 11.06
C LYS A 68 -15.00 -4.23 10.35
N VAL A 69 -14.37 -4.80 9.33
CA VAL A 69 -13.42 -4.10 8.45
C VAL A 69 -14.16 -3.71 7.18
N ARG A 70 -14.14 -2.43 6.84
CA ARG A 70 -14.85 -1.91 5.67
C ARG A 70 -14.27 -2.53 4.40
N GLY A 71 -15.08 -3.29 3.66
CA GLY A 71 -14.65 -4.06 2.48
C GLY A 71 -13.94 -5.40 2.79
N GLY A 72 -13.54 -5.64 4.04
CA GLY A 72 -12.80 -6.82 4.46
C GLY A 72 -13.62 -7.92 5.12
N GLY A 73 -14.79 -7.60 5.70
CA GLY A 73 -15.65 -8.56 6.41
C GLY A 73 -15.66 -8.35 7.93
N SER A 74 -16.12 -9.38 8.65
CA SER A 74 -16.16 -9.40 10.12
C SER A 74 -15.15 -10.42 10.66
N TYR A 75 -14.42 -10.04 11.70
CA TYR A 75 -13.38 -10.86 12.32
C TYR A 75 -13.62 -11.01 13.81
N VAL A 76 -13.27 -12.17 14.36
CA VAL A 76 -13.32 -12.42 15.80
C VAL A 76 -12.29 -11.50 16.48
N GLN A 77 -12.76 -10.73 17.45
CA GLN A 77 -11.91 -9.90 18.29
C GLN A 77 -11.49 -10.75 19.49
N GLY A 78 -10.20 -10.75 19.85
CA GLY A 78 -9.76 -11.36 21.11
C GLY A 78 -10.43 -10.69 22.30
N GLU A 79 -10.52 -11.38 23.42
CA GLU A 79 -10.90 -10.73 24.66
C GLU A 79 -10.07 -9.45 24.80
N LYS A 80 -10.74 -8.35 25.14
CA LYS A 80 -10.05 -7.18 25.66
C LYS A 80 -9.47 -7.57 27.02
N THR A 81 -8.33 -8.26 26.96
CA THR A 81 -7.50 -8.40 28.16
C THR A 81 -7.02 -7.00 28.54
N ALA A 82 -6.75 -6.79 29.80
CA ALA A 82 -6.11 -5.54 30.27
C ALA A 82 -4.85 -5.16 29.48
N GLU A 83 -4.32 -6.08 28.67
CA GLU A 83 -3.24 -5.90 27.71
C GLU A 83 -3.65 -5.15 26.42
N SER A 84 -4.93 -5.22 25.99
CA SER A 84 -5.40 -4.55 24.75
C SER A 84 -5.70 -3.06 24.93
N GLU A 85 -5.74 -2.57 26.17
CA GLU A 85 -5.89 -1.13 26.49
C GLU A 85 -4.55 -0.44 26.73
N ARG A 86 -3.44 -1.19 26.74
CA ARG A 86 -2.11 -0.64 26.98
C ARG A 86 -1.54 -0.01 25.72
N THR A 87 -0.87 1.09 25.91
CA THR A 87 -0.04 1.64 24.84
C THR A 87 1.13 0.68 24.55
N PRO A 88 1.68 0.69 23.34
CA PRO A 88 2.90 -0.08 23.02
C PRO A 88 4.02 0.19 24.05
N GLN A 89 4.16 1.43 24.49
CA GLN A 89 5.11 1.85 25.52
C GLN A 89 4.89 1.11 26.84
N GLU A 90 3.66 1.12 27.37
CA GLU A 90 3.30 0.43 28.61
C GLU A 90 3.52 -1.09 28.52
N THR A 91 3.29 -1.68 27.33
CA THR A 91 3.52 -3.10 27.09
C THR A 91 5.02 -3.43 27.16
N VAL A 92 5.86 -2.60 26.53
CA VAL A 92 7.33 -2.74 26.59
C VAL A 92 7.82 -2.58 28.02
N GLU A 93 7.41 -1.54 28.74
CA GLU A 93 7.80 -1.28 30.13
C GLU A 93 7.46 -2.47 31.04
N GLN A 94 6.23 -2.99 30.94
CA GLN A 94 5.82 -4.14 31.75
C GLN A 94 6.56 -5.43 31.41
N THR A 95 6.88 -5.62 30.10
CA THR A 95 7.67 -6.78 29.66
C THR A 95 9.08 -6.71 30.23
N VAL A 96 9.73 -5.55 30.19
CA VAL A 96 11.05 -5.32 30.77
C VAL A 96 11.00 -5.50 32.26
N ASP A 97 10.04 -4.92 32.98
CA ASP A 97 9.85 -5.07 34.42
C ASP A 97 9.63 -6.53 34.80
N ALA A 98 8.83 -7.28 34.05
CA ALA A 98 8.60 -8.69 34.28
C ALA A 98 9.90 -9.51 34.18
N LEU A 99 10.70 -9.20 33.13
CA LEU A 99 12.02 -9.84 32.94
C LEU A 99 13.01 -9.47 34.05
N MET A 100 13.03 -8.21 34.49
CA MET A 100 13.90 -7.80 35.62
C MET A 100 13.55 -8.49 36.92
N LYS A 101 12.26 -8.74 37.18
CA LYS A 101 11.82 -9.51 38.39
C LYS A 101 12.27 -10.97 38.38
N THR A 102 12.72 -11.51 37.25
CA THR A 102 13.28 -12.87 37.18
C THR A 102 14.69 -12.98 37.78
N GLY A 103 15.32 -11.87 38.17
CA GLY A 103 16.69 -11.83 38.68
C GLY A 103 17.79 -12.03 37.61
N ILE A 104 17.39 -12.04 36.32
CA ILE A 104 18.35 -12.11 35.22
C ILE A 104 19.06 -10.76 35.09
N PRO A 105 20.40 -10.72 34.96
CA PRO A 105 21.12 -9.45 34.76
C PRO A 105 20.63 -8.69 33.50
N MET A 106 20.56 -7.38 33.61
CA MET A 106 20.03 -6.50 32.55
C MET A 106 20.68 -6.72 31.16
N ASN A 107 22.01 -6.87 31.14
CA ASN A 107 22.75 -7.16 29.91
C ASN A 107 22.31 -8.48 29.26
N ARG A 108 21.96 -9.47 30.06
CA ARG A 108 21.47 -10.78 29.57
C ARG A 108 20.04 -10.67 29.05
N ILE A 109 19.17 -9.90 29.71
CA ILE A 109 17.82 -9.57 29.21
C ILE A 109 17.92 -8.87 27.84
N PHE A 110 18.79 -7.87 27.74
CA PHE A 110 19.02 -7.16 26.47
C PHE A 110 19.46 -8.11 25.35
N LEU A 111 20.43 -8.98 25.60
CA LEU A 111 20.89 -9.98 24.64
C LEU A 111 19.78 -10.97 24.23
N MET A 112 18.92 -11.37 25.18
CA MET A 112 17.80 -12.26 24.89
C MET A 112 16.74 -11.59 24.01
N LEU A 113 16.35 -10.35 24.32
CA LEU A 113 15.41 -9.56 23.53
C LEU A 113 15.96 -9.31 22.13
N ARG A 114 17.22 -8.89 22.02
CA ARG A 114 17.91 -8.71 20.74
C ARG A 114 17.91 -9.99 19.90
N LYS A 115 18.30 -11.12 20.49
CA LYS A 115 18.30 -12.42 19.80
C LYS A 115 16.91 -12.83 19.34
N GLN A 116 15.88 -12.57 20.14
CA GLN A 116 14.49 -12.84 19.76
C GLN A 116 14.06 -11.94 18.60
N MET A 117 14.38 -10.66 18.62
CA MET A 117 14.12 -9.74 17.51
C MET A 117 14.87 -10.18 16.25
N GLU A 118 16.14 -10.56 16.34
CA GLU A 118 16.92 -11.09 15.23
C GLU A 118 16.31 -12.39 14.64
N SER A 119 15.74 -13.26 15.48
CA SER A 119 15.09 -14.49 15.02
C SER A 119 13.79 -14.23 14.28
N VAL A 120 13.03 -13.20 14.67
CA VAL A 120 11.75 -12.83 14.06
C VAL A 120 11.97 -11.98 12.81
N PHE A 121 12.89 -11.03 12.87
CA PHE A 121 13.11 -10.03 11.82
C PHE A 121 14.34 -10.31 10.94
N GLY A 122 15.18 -11.30 11.29
CA GLY A 122 16.44 -11.62 10.64
C GLY A 122 17.58 -10.70 11.08
N SER A 123 18.82 -11.13 10.84
CA SER A 123 20.05 -10.39 11.18
C SER A 123 20.39 -9.26 10.20
N ASP A 124 19.57 -9.05 9.19
CA ASP A 124 19.78 -7.99 8.20
C ASP A 124 19.47 -6.63 8.82
N ARG A 125 20.55 -5.91 9.20
CA ARG A 125 20.51 -4.61 9.88
C ARG A 125 20.20 -3.44 8.94
N THR A 126 19.91 -3.69 7.66
CA THR A 126 19.57 -2.59 6.74
C THR A 126 18.19 -2.06 7.05
N VAL A 127 18.10 -0.77 7.39
CA VAL A 127 16.84 -0.06 7.50
C VAL A 127 16.14 -0.16 6.16
N LYS A 128 14.98 -0.81 6.14
CA LYS A 128 14.13 -0.88 4.97
C LYS A 128 13.06 0.18 5.04
N VAL A 129 12.76 0.74 3.91
CA VAL A 129 11.75 1.79 3.74
C VAL A 129 10.70 1.30 2.74
N ALA A 130 9.44 1.34 3.14
CA ALA A 130 8.34 1.09 2.22
C ALA A 130 8.08 2.34 1.38
N LEU A 131 7.92 2.19 0.07
CA LEU A 131 7.48 3.26 -0.84
C LEU A 131 6.11 2.90 -1.42
N VAL A 132 5.11 3.74 -1.20
CA VAL A 132 3.73 3.51 -1.62
C VAL A 132 3.30 4.53 -2.68
N ASP A 133 2.84 4.05 -3.82
CA ASP A 133 2.20 4.87 -4.88
C ASP A 133 1.12 4.04 -5.61
N CYS A 134 0.24 4.70 -6.36
CA CYS A 134 -0.78 4.04 -7.19
C CYS A 134 -0.26 3.58 -8.56
N ASN A 135 0.89 4.07 -8.99
CA ASN A 135 1.41 3.95 -10.34
C ASN A 135 2.66 3.07 -10.35
N SER A 136 2.54 1.86 -10.90
CA SER A 136 3.62 0.87 -10.92
C SER A 136 4.86 1.34 -11.69
N GLU A 137 4.67 2.05 -12.79
CA GLU A 137 5.74 2.54 -13.65
C GLU A 137 6.59 3.61 -12.92
N THR A 138 5.92 4.50 -12.21
CA THR A 138 6.58 5.55 -11.43
C THR A 138 7.22 5.00 -10.17
N LEU A 139 6.54 4.06 -9.50
CA LEU A 139 6.97 3.48 -8.24
C LEU A 139 8.36 2.85 -8.36
N HIS A 140 8.60 2.06 -9.41
CA HIS A 140 9.89 1.42 -9.65
C HIS A 140 11.00 2.46 -9.88
N HIS A 141 10.74 3.46 -10.70
CA HIS A 141 11.69 4.53 -11.01
C HIS A 141 12.08 5.34 -9.76
N ILE A 142 11.10 5.76 -8.96
CA ILE A 142 11.33 6.51 -7.73
C ILE A 142 12.07 5.65 -6.68
N MET A 143 11.76 4.36 -6.60
CA MET A 143 12.49 3.42 -5.74
C MET A 143 13.99 3.41 -6.08
N LEU A 144 14.33 3.25 -7.36
CA LEU A 144 15.72 3.27 -7.82
C LEU A 144 16.41 4.61 -7.56
N ASP A 145 15.72 5.72 -7.77
CA ASP A 145 16.22 7.07 -7.52
C ASP A 145 16.50 7.31 -6.02
N LEU A 146 15.57 6.88 -5.15
CA LEU A 146 15.75 6.91 -3.69
C LEU A 146 16.94 6.07 -3.26
N LYS A 147 17.02 4.80 -3.69
CA LYS A 147 18.13 3.92 -3.36
C LYS A 147 19.48 4.53 -3.75
N LYS A 148 19.56 5.11 -4.95
CA LYS A 148 20.78 5.77 -5.45
C LYS A 148 21.15 7.01 -4.62
N LYS A 149 20.17 7.81 -4.19
CA LYS A 149 20.41 9.09 -3.49
C LYS A 149 20.64 8.93 -1.99
N THR A 150 20.09 7.88 -1.40
CA THR A 150 20.08 7.68 0.07
C THR A 150 20.89 6.45 0.53
N GLY A 151 21.15 5.49 -0.35
CA GLY A 151 21.76 4.20 -0.01
C GLY A 151 20.84 3.23 0.72
N LEU A 152 19.56 3.58 0.92
CA LEU A 152 18.60 2.77 1.66
C LEU A 152 18.01 1.65 0.81
N GLU A 153 17.67 0.56 1.46
CA GLU A 153 16.84 -0.48 0.85
C GLU A 153 15.37 -0.03 0.85
N VAL A 154 14.82 0.11 -0.37
CA VAL A 154 13.45 0.58 -0.59
C VAL A 154 12.61 -0.55 -1.17
N GLU A 155 11.50 -0.87 -0.53
CA GLU A 155 10.52 -1.87 -0.97
C GLU A 155 9.30 -1.17 -1.57
N PRO A 156 8.92 -1.46 -2.83
CA PRO A 156 7.78 -0.83 -3.48
C PRO A 156 6.47 -1.52 -3.15
N TYR A 157 5.42 -0.74 -2.89
CA TYR A 157 4.07 -1.22 -2.63
C TYR A 157 3.04 -0.44 -3.45
N LEU A 158 2.15 -1.15 -4.14
CA LEU A 158 1.03 -0.53 -4.83
C LEU A 158 -0.11 -0.23 -3.85
N LEU A 159 -0.59 1.00 -3.87
CA LEU A 159 -1.65 1.48 -2.98
C LEU A 159 -2.91 0.60 -3.05
N ASN A 160 -3.33 0.23 -4.27
CA ASN A 160 -4.52 -0.58 -4.47
C ASN A 160 -4.36 -1.99 -3.88
N SER A 161 -3.17 -2.61 -4.00
CA SER A 161 -2.91 -3.93 -3.42
C SER A 161 -2.88 -3.91 -1.89
N LEU A 162 -2.45 -2.79 -1.27
CA LEU A 162 -2.54 -2.60 0.17
C LEU A 162 -4.00 -2.46 0.62
N PHE A 163 -4.80 -1.68 -0.09
CA PHE A 163 -6.21 -1.45 0.27
C PHE A 163 -7.11 -2.66 -0.01
N SER A 164 -6.77 -3.48 -1.01
CA SER A 164 -7.48 -4.75 -1.27
C SER A 164 -7.07 -5.87 -0.32
N GLY A 165 -5.97 -5.71 0.42
CA GLY A 165 -5.42 -6.75 1.28
C GLY A 165 -4.64 -7.83 0.53
N GLU A 166 -4.34 -7.63 -0.78
CA GLU A 166 -3.48 -8.53 -1.57
C GLU A 166 -2.02 -8.47 -1.13
N SER A 167 -1.60 -7.33 -0.57
CA SER A 167 -0.27 -7.15 -0.01
C SER A 167 -0.33 -6.42 1.33
N MET A 168 0.71 -6.55 2.11
CA MET A 168 0.88 -5.87 3.39
C MET A 168 2.31 -5.35 3.50
N ILE A 169 2.47 -4.15 4.07
CA ILE A 169 3.80 -3.59 4.30
C ILE A 169 4.57 -4.49 5.27
N SER A 170 5.79 -4.84 4.87
CA SER A 170 6.66 -5.67 5.70
C SER A 170 6.94 -5.00 7.04
N PRO A 171 6.81 -5.73 8.17
CA PRO A 171 7.20 -5.21 9.50
C PRO A 171 8.69 -4.86 9.61
N ARG A 172 9.51 -5.24 8.62
CA ARG A 172 10.92 -4.84 8.51
C ARG A 172 11.10 -3.41 7.99
N CYS A 173 10.04 -2.79 7.45
CA CYS A 173 10.08 -1.40 7.01
C CYS A 173 9.91 -0.48 8.22
N ALA A 174 10.97 0.21 8.62
CA ALA A 174 10.95 1.15 9.74
C ALA A 174 10.16 2.42 9.42
N LEU A 175 10.04 2.76 8.13
CA LEU A 175 9.37 3.95 7.65
C LEU A 175 8.58 3.63 6.38
N THR A 176 7.42 4.25 6.24
CA THR A 176 6.59 4.21 5.03
C THR A 176 6.58 5.57 4.37
N LEU A 177 7.02 5.62 3.12
CA LEU A 177 6.93 6.81 2.28
C LEU A 177 5.71 6.68 1.37
N VAL A 178 4.84 7.67 1.38
CA VAL A 178 3.66 7.69 0.52
C VAL A 178 3.65 8.93 -0.37
N ALA A 179 3.28 8.77 -1.63
CA ALA A 179 3.14 9.91 -2.54
C ALA A 179 2.14 10.93 -1.98
N GLU A 180 2.52 12.22 -1.94
CA GLU A 180 1.76 13.30 -1.29
C GLU A 180 0.28 13.32 -1.68
N LYS A 181 -0.02 13.08 -2.97
CA LYS A 181 -1.40 13.03 -3.48
C LYS A 181 -2.28 11.95 -2.83
N HIS A 182 -1.67 10.92 -2.25
CA HIS A 182 -2.36 9.79 -1.61
C HIS A 182 -2.28 9.81 -0.08
N TYR A 183 -1.56 10.79 0.50
CA TYR A 183 -1.31 10.82 1.93
C TYR A 183 -2.60 10.79 2.76
N ASN A 184 -3.58 11.64 2.41
CA ASN A 184 -4.83 11.71 3.16
C ASN A 184 -5.70 10.43 3.08
N ASP A 185 -5.61 9.70 1.98
CA ASP A 185 -6.32 8.43 1.84
C ASP A 185 -5.57 7.30 2.56
N PHE A 186 -4.24 7.34 2.53
CA PHE A 186 -3.38 6.34 3.10
C PHE A 186 -3.26 6.42 4.63
N ILE A 187 -3.32 7.62 5.22
CA ILE A 187 -3.08 7.82 6.65
C ILE A 187 -4.00 6.98 7.54
N ARG A 188 -5.27 6.78 7.13
CA ARG A 188 -6.20 5.93 7.88
C ARG A 188 -5.78 4.46 7.90
N TYR A 189 -5.21 3.98 6.79
CA TYR A 189 -4.62 2.65 6.72
C TYR A 189 -3.37 2.58 7.58
N ALA A 190 -2.49 3.57 7.49
CA ALA A 190 -1.27 3.67 8.27
C ALA A 190 -1.54 3.66 9.78
N ASP A 191 -2.51 4.45 10.24
CA ASP A 191 -2.94 4.50 11.64
C ASP A 191 -3.45 3.13 12.14
N SER A 192 -4.25 2.42 11.29
CA SER A 192 -4.77 1.09 11.64
C SER A 192 -3.69 0.02 11.74
N MET A 193 -2.58 0.22 11.05
CA MET A 193 -1.42 -0.69 11.00
C MET A 193 -0.24 -0.18 11.85
N HIS A 194 -0.40 0.94 12.56
CA HIS A 194 0.65 1.58 13.37
C HIS A 194 1.94 1.86 12.58
N LEU A 195 1.81 2.33 11.34
CA LEU A 195 2.94 2.61 10.46
C LEU A 195 3.43 4.04 10.66
N TRP A 196 4.74 4.21 10.89
CA TRP A 196 5.35 5.53 10.75
C TRP A 196 5.36 5.92 9.29
N THR A 197 4.68 7.03 8.95
CA THR A 197 4.41 7.43 7.57
C THR A 197 4.82 8.85 7.30
N GLU A 198 5.65 9.04 6.27
CA GLU A 198 6.06 10.34 5.75
C GLU A 198 5.56 10.53 4.32
N LYS A 199 5.17 11.75 3.99
CA LYS A 199 4.74 12.09 2.63
C LYS A 199 5.91 12.49 1.75
N VAL A 200 5.86 12.07 0.48
CA VAL A 200 6.86 12.41 -0.53
C VAL A 200 6.19 13.15 -1.69
N ALA A 201 6.55 14.42 -1.86
CA ALA A 201 6.18 15.17 -3.04
C ALA A 201 7.05 14.76 -4.23
N ARG A 202 6.40 14.47 -5.35
CA ARG A 202 7.07 14.18 -6.62
C ARG A 202 6.54 15.09 -7.72
N ARG A 203 7.37 15.34 -8.71
CA ARG A 203 7.04 16.13 -9.89
C ARG A 203 7.68 15.50 -11.13
N GLU A 204 7.23 15.90 -12.27
CA GLU A 204 7.87 15.58 -13.54
C GLU A 204 9.33 16.07 -13.53
N SER A 205 10.25 15.22 -14.01
CA SER A 205 11.65 15.59 -14.05
C SER A 205 11.88 16.80 -14.96
N ARG A 206 12.84 17.65 -14.59
CA ARG A 206 13.21 18.78 -15.44
C ARG A 206 13.60 18.35 -16.85
N LYS A 207 14.21 17.19 -16.97
CA LYS A 207 14.60 16.60 -18.26
C LYS A 207 13.39 16.20 -19.09
N THR A 208 12.37 15.63 -18.48
CA THR A 208 11.09 15.31 -19.12
C THR A 208 10.41 16.57 -19.64
N ILE A 209 10.23 17.58 -18.77
CA ILE A 209 9.58 18.85 -19.16
C ILE A 209 10.34 19.52 -20.30
N ALA A 210 11.68 19.61 -20.21
CA ALA A 210 12.50 20.19 -21.27
C ALA A 210 12.29 19.48 -22.62
N LYS A 211 12.30 18.16 -22.65
CA LYS A 211 12.08 17.37 -23.87
C LYS A 211 10.67 17.55 -24.43
N LEU A 212 9.65 17.57 -23.58
CA LEU A 212 8.26 17.77 -24.00
C LEU A 212 8.02 19.18 -24.53
N THR A 213 8.64 20.19 -23.92
CA THR A 213 8.50 21.60 -24.36
C THR A 213 9.04 21.81 -25.79
N VAL A 214 10.12 21.12 -26.14
CA VAL A 214 10.75 21.25 -27.49
C VAL A 214 9.93 20.57 -28.59
N LEU A 215 9.04 19.63 -28.25
CA LEU A 215 8.16 19.03 -29.24
C LEU A 215 7.24 20.11 -29.85
N PRO A 216 6.98 20.09 -31.19
CA PRO A 216 6.05 21.01 -31.81
C PRO A 216 4.65 20.92 -31.20
N ASP A 217 3.95 22.05 -31.05
CA ASP A 217 2.65 22.07 -30.33
C ASP A 217 1.57 21.23 -31.01
N TRP A 218 1.65 21.09 -32.32
CA TRP A 218 0.71 20.32 -33.15
C TRP A 218 1.18 18.91 -33.49
N GLN A 219 2.30 18.48 -32.90
CA GLN A 219 2.84 17.15 -33.12
C GLN A 219 1.92 16.09 -32.55
N ASP A 220 1.55 15.11 -33.36
CA ASP A 220 0.84 13.93 -32.89
C ASP A 220 1.77 13.07 -32.01
N ILE A 221 1.24 12.63 -30.89
CA ILE A 221 2.01 11.94 -29.85
C ILE A 221 1.37 10.61 -29.51
N CYS A 222 2.14 9.54 -29.57
CA CYS A 222 1.74 8.24 -29.04
C CYS A 222 2.20 8.12 -27.57
N ILE A 223 1.27 7.87 -26.66
CA ILE A 223 1.55 7.59 -25.26
C ILE A 223 1.43 6.07 -25.07
N LEU A 224 2.56 5.42 -24.81
CA LEU A 224 2.56 4.02 -24.39
C LEU A 224 2.41 3.96 -22.86
N TYR A 225 1.50 3.13 -22.36
CA TYR A 225 1.23 3.05 -20.94
C TYR A 225 0.83 1.62 -20.51
N ARG A 226 0.96 1.33 -19.22
CA ARG A 226 0.44 0.12 -18.56
C ARG A 226 -0.68 0.46 -17.60
N SER A 227 -0.48 1.50 -16.76
CA SER A 227 -1.45 1.94 -15.78
C SER A 227 -2.21 3.17 -16.27
N ARG A 228 -3.47 3.27 -15.87
CA ARG A 228 -4.32 4.41 -16.17
C ARG A 228 -3.79 5.68 -15.48
N GLU A 229 -3.26 5.53 -14.29
CA GLU A 229 -2.70 6.62 -13.49
C GLU A 229 -1.49 7.28 -14.17
N PHE A 230 -0.65 6.48 -14.84
CA PHE A 230 0.45 7.01 -15.66
C PHE A 230 -0.10 7.80 -16.84
N LEU A 231 -1.05 7.23 -17.58
CA LEU A 231 -1.68 7.89 -18.73
C LEU A 231 -2.28 9.24 -18.32
N GLU A 232 -3.06 9.29 -17.24
CA GLU A 232 -3.69 10.52 -16.73
C GLU A 232 -2.65 11.58 -16.36
N SER A 233 -1.53 11.18 -15.75
CA SER A 233 -0.42 12.09 -15.42
C SER A 233 0.20 12.70 -16.68
N VAL A 234 0.45 11.89 -17.72
CA VAL A 234 0.99 12.37 -19.00
C VAL A 234 0.00 13.32 -19.68
N GLN A 235 -1.27 12.94 -19.78
CA GLN A 235 -2.31 13.76 -20.40
C GLN A 235 -2.47 15.12 -19.70
N TYR A 236 -2.44 15.12 -18.36
CA TYR A 236 -2.47 16.36 -17.60
C TYR A 236 -1.29 17.27 -17.91
N THR A 237 -0.07 16.73 -17.94
CA THR A 237 1.15 17.49 -18.27
C THR A 237 1.10 18.04 -19.69
N MET A 238 0.63 17.25 -20.68
CA MET A 238 0.48 17.69 -22.05
C MET A 238 -0.51 18.87 -22.16
N LYS A 239 -1.61 18.82 -21.42
CA LYS A 239 -2.58 19.91 -21.33
C LYS A 239 -1.96 21.17 -20.72
N VAL A 240 -1.21 21.04 -19.63
CA VAL A 240 -0.53 22.17 -18.96
C VAL A 240 0.51 22.81 -19.89
N LEU A 241 1.24 22.00 -20.67
CA LEU A 241 2.21 22.49 -21.66
C LEU A 241 1.56 23.08 -22.93
N GLY A 242 0.24 23.06 -23.03
CA GLY A 242 -0.50 23.62 -24.16
C GLY A 242 -0.33 22.86 -25.49
N LYS A 243 0.05 21.57 -25.43
CA LYS A 243 0.19 20.72 -26.62
C LYS A 243 -1.17 20.45 -27.24
N LYS A 244 -1.30 20.65 -28.58
CA LYS A 244 -2.56 20.64 -29.35
C LYS A 244 -2.65 19.47 -30.33
N GLY A 245 -1.55 18.73 -30.52
CA GLY A 245 -1.53 17.54 -31.36
C GLY A 245 -2.44 16.43 -30.79
N ARG A 246 -2.79 15.51 -31.66
CA ARG A 246 -3.59 14.33 -31.29
C ARG A 246 -2.79 13.41 -30.33
N LEU A 247 -3.41 12.97 -29.24
CA LEU A 247 -2.82 12.00 -28.33
C LEU A 247 -3.37 10.60 -28.64
N LEU A 248 -2.51 9.72 -29.14
CA LEU A 248 -2.81 8.30 -29.32
C LEU A 248 -2.39 7.54 -28.05
N CYS A 249 -3.37 7.11 -27.27
CA CYS A 249 -3.12 6.39 -26.03
C CYS A 249 -3.17 4.88 -26.29
N VAL A 250 -2.04 4.19 -26.18
CA VAL A 250 -1.92 2.77 -26.49
C VAL A 250 -1.43 2.02 -25.25
N ASN A 251 -2.31 1.13 -24.74
CA ASN A 251 -1.90 0.21 -23.70
C ASN A 251 -0.88 -0.79 -24.26
N GLU A 252 0.17 -1.11 -23.50
CA GLU A 252 1.23 -2.01 -23.96
C GLU A 252 0.72 -3.35 -24.47
N GLN A 253 -0.33 -3.89 -23.87
CA GLN A 253 -0.96 -5.16 -24.28
C GLN A 253 -1.63 -5.07 -25.66
N GLN A 254 -1.95 -3.86 -26.12
CA GLN A 254 -2.65 -3.61 -27.39
C GLN A 254 -1.71 -3.19 -28.52
N ILE A 255 -0.40 -3.07 -28.30
CA ILE A 255 0.57 -2.65 -29.31
C ILE A 255 0.46 -3.49 -30.58
N GLY A 256 0.25 -4.80 -30.48
CA GLY A 256 0.10 -5.69 -31.62
C GLY A 256 -1.08 -5.35 -32.53
N LEU A 257 -2.18 -4.88 -31.95
CA LEU A 257 -3.39 -4.47 -32.70
C LEU A 257 -3.23 -3.10 -33.36
N GLU A 258 -2.43 -2.22 -32.80
CA GLU A 258 -2.22 -0.85 -33.25
C GLU A 258 -0.95 -0.67 -34.11
N GLN A 259 -0.16 -1.73 -34.30
CA GLN A 259 1.19 -1.67 -34.89
C GLN A 259 1.17 -1.01 -36.29
N GLU A 260 0.20 -1.34 -37.13
CA GLU A 260 0.10 -0.77 -38.49
C GLU A 260 -0.13 0.74 -38.43
N ARG A 261 -0.99 1.21 -37.54
CA ARG A 261 -1.28 2.63 -37.34
C ARG A 261 -0.09 3.40 -36.79
N LEU A 262 0.63 2.81 -35.82
CA LEU A 262 1.78 3.42 -35.17
C LEU A 262 3.02 3.52 -36.06
N THR A 263 3.03 2.85 -37.19
CA THR A 263 4.16 2.84 -38.11
C THR A 263 3.94 3.64 -39.41
N LYS A 264 2.71 4.13 -39.67
CA LYS A 264 2.37 4.85 -40.88
C LYS A 264 2.67 6.36 -40.85
N GLU A 265 2.62 6.97 -39.67
CA GLU A 265 2.77 8.41 -39.49
C GLU A 265 3.98 8.72 -38.58
N PRO A 266 4.68 9.84 -38.79
CA PRO A 266 5.74 10.26 -37.91
C PRO A 266 5.15 10.74 -36.57
N LEU A 267 5.23 9.89 -35.53
CA LEU A 267 4.73 10.18 -34.21
C LEU A 267 5.90 10.46 -33.25
N SER A 268 5.68 11.37 -32.31
CA SER A 268 6.52 11.39 -31.11
C SER A 268 5.99 10.39 -30.10
N PHE A 269 6.88 9.73 -29.36
CA PHE A 269 6.50 8.74 -28.37
C PHE A 269 6.77 9.24 -26.97
N ILE A 270 5.80 9.10 -26.09
CA ILE A 270 5.98 9.22 -24.63
C ILE A 270 5.87 7.81 -24.04
N ILE A 271 6.88 7.43 -23.30
CA ILE A 271 6.98 6.08 -22.72
C ILE A 271 7.20 6.18 -21.19
N PRO A 272 6.83 5.16 -20.42
CA PRO A 272 7.16 5.10 -18.99
C PRO A 272 8.66 5.22 -18.72
N PRO A 273 9.07 5.63 -17.51
CA PRO A 273 10.46 5.60 -17.11
C PRO A 273 11.00 4.16 -17.13
N ASP A 274 12.27 4.01 -17.45
CA ASP A 274 12.98 2.71 -17.51
C ASP A 274 12.27 1.65 -18.38
N TYR A 275 11.42 2.10 -19.32
CA TYR A 275 10.56 1.26 -20.13
C TYR A 275 11.28 0.20 -20.94
N MET A 276 12.53 0.51 -21.35
CA MET A 276 13.35 -0.41 -22.14
C MET A 276 13.79 -1.65 -21.35
N ASP A 277 13.78 -1.59 -20.02
CA ASP A 277 14.29 -2.64 -19.15
C ASP A 277 13.24 -3.72 -18.87
N TYR A 278 11.94 -3.38 -19.01
CA TYR A 278 10.85 -4.28 -18.63
C TYR A 278 9.72 -4.42 -19.65
N SER A 279 9.81 -3.75 -20.80
CA SER A 279 8.77 -3.78 -21.82
C SER A 279 8.81 -5.05 -22.67
N SER A 280 7.67 -5.33 -23.33
CA SER A 280 7.57 -6.46 -24.25
C SER A 280 8.48 -6.32 -25.48
N ASN A 281 8.85 -7.44 -26.08
CA ASN A 281 9.65 -7.43 -27.34
C ASN A 281 9.00 -6.61 -28.44
N LEU A 282 7.65 -6.60 -28.50
CA LEU A 282 6.92 -5.82 -29.48
C LEU A 282 7.08 -4.30 -29.25
N ALA A 283 7.00 -3.88 -27.99
CA ALA A 283 7.23 -2.50 -27.59
C ALA A 283 8.68 -2.07 -27.91
N LEU A 284 9.66 -2.91 -27.57
CA LEU A 284 11.07 -2.66 -27.88
C LEU A 284 11.31 -2.47 -29.40
N GLN A 285 10.72 -3.34 -30.23
CA GLN A 285 10.82 -3.24 -31.68
C GLN A 285 10.19 -1.94 -32.20
N LEU A 286 8.97 -1.57 -31.70
CA LEU A 286 8.30 -0.33 -32.05
C LEU A 286 9.16 0.89 -31.72
N ILE A 287 9.67 0.99 -30.51
CA ILE A 287 10.51 2.11 -30.06
C ILE A 287 11.85 2.15 -30.81
N SER A 288 12.48 1.00 -31.06
CA SER A 288 13.71 0.94 -31.86
C SER A 288 13.48 1.43 -33.29
N ARG A 289 12.35 1.05 -33.90
CA ARG A 289 11.97 1.53 -35.23
C ARG A 289 11.72 3.04 -35.22
N ALA A 290 10.94 3.55 -34.26
CA ALA A 290 10.69 4.98 -34.11
C ALA A 290 11.99 5.79 -34.00
N LYS A 291 12.93 5.36 -33.18
CA LYS A 291 14.26 5.98 -33.07
C LYS A 291 15.03 5.98 -34.38
N LYS A 292 15.03 4.86 -35.12
CA LYS A 292 15.69 4.77 -36.43
C LYS A 292 15.08 5.72 -37.48
N MET A 293 13.78 6.00 -37.36
CA MET A 293 13.06 6.96 -38.23
C MET A 293 13.24 8.42 -37.76
N GLY A 294 14.02 8.69 -36.72
CA GLY A 294 14.22 10.02 -36.16
C GLY A 294 13.03 10.54 -35.35
N CYS A 295 12.07 9.69 -34.99
CA CYS A 295 10.94 10.08 -34.17
C CYS A 295 11.40 10.35 -32.73
N PRO A 296 10.99 11.46 -32.11
CA PRO A 296 11.32 11.73 -30.72
C PRO A 296 10.72 10.66 -29.80
N VAL A 297 11.53 10.14 -28.88
CA VAL A 297 11.10 9.21 -27.82
C VAL A 297 11.45 9.82 -26.47
N VAL A 298 10.43 10.16 -25.71
CA VAL A 298 10.56 10.85 -24.43
C VAL A 298 10.14 9.93 -23.28
N PRO A 299 11.08 9.42 -22.49
CA PRO A 299 10.74 8.81 -21.20
C PRO A 299 10.12 9.87 -20.29
N PHE A 300 8.95 9.56 -19.74
CA PHE A 300 8.24 10.43 -18.82
C PHE A 300 8.63 10.10 -17.39
N GLU A 301 9.70 10.73 -16.94
CA GLU A 301 10.32 10.49 -15.66
C GLU A 301 9.79 11.45 -14.60
N PHE A 302 9.69 10.96 -13.36
CA PHE A 302 9.43 11.78 -12.19
C PHE A 302 10.69 11.90 -11.34
N GLU A 303 10.76 12.96 -10.54
CA GLU A 303 11.80 13.14 -9.52
C GLU A 303 11.14 13.52 -8.19
N ILE A 304 11.76 13.11 -7.09
CA ILE A 304 11.35 13.56 -5.77
C ILE A 304 11.70 15.04 -5.65
N ASP A 305 10.76 15.82 -5.11
CA ASP A 305 11.00 17.23 -4.84
C ASP A 305 12.17 17.41 -3.88
N LYS A 306 12.96 18.48 -4.11
CA LYS A 306 14.16 18.73 -3.32
C LYS A 306 13.88 18.96 -1.84
N GLY A 307 12.74 19.59 -1.51
CA GLY A 307 12.32 19.79 -0.11
C GLY A 307 12.02 18.46 0.57
N SER A 308 11.25 17.58 -0.10
CA SER A 308 10.99 16.22 0.38
C SER A 308 12.26 15.41 0.54
N LEU A 309 13.20 15.50 -0.42
CA LEU A 309 14.46 14.77 -0.33
C LEU A 309 15.33 15.25 0.84
N LEU A 310 15.36 16.55 1.09
CA LEU A 310 16.09 17.11 2.23
C LEU A 310 15.49 16.66 3.56
N HIS A 311 14.17 16.75 3.69
CA HIS A 311 13.44 16.25 4.85
C HIS A 311 13.70 14.77 5.11
N LEU A 312 13.59 13.92 4.06
CA LEU A 312 13.85 12.50 4.17
C LEU A 312 15.27 12.18 4.61
N LYS A 313 16.29 12.92 4.12
CA LYS A 313 17.66 12.72 4.59
C LYS A 313 17.78 12.94 6.10
N GLN A 314 17.14 13.97 6.63
CA GLN A 314 17.13 14.25 8.07
C GLN A 314 16.41 13.16 8.87
N VAL A 315 15.26 12.68 8.38
CA VAL A 315 14.54 11.54 8.97
C VAL A 315 15.42 10.28 8.99
N PHE A 316 16.14 10.01 7.91
CA PHE A 316 17.02 8.84 7.82
C PHE A 316 18.29 8.95 8.69
N GLU A 317 18.87 10.14 8.79
CA GLU A 317 19.98 10.40 9.70
C GLU A 317 19.56 10.12 11.15
N ASN A 318 18.40 10.60 11.57
CA ASN A 318 17.83 10.33 12.89
C ASN A 318 17.60 8.82 13.12
N LEU A 319 17.01 8.10 12.14
CA LEU A 319 16.82 6.65 12.23
C LEU A 319 18.13 5.89 12.40
N GLN A 320 19.18 6.28 11.66
CA GLN A 320 20.49 5.65 11.76
C GLN A 320 21.22 6.00 13.06
N GLU A 321 21.01 7.19 13.62
CA GLU A 321 21.56 7.60 14.91
C GLU A 321 20.88 6.85 16.05
N GLU A 322 19.58 6.65 16.02
CA GLU A 322 18.85 5.81 17.00
C GLU A 322 19.35 4.36 16.98
N GLU A 323 19.65 3.80 15.80
CA GLU A 323 20.25 2.46 15.69
C GLU A 323 21.67 2.42 16.23
N ARG A 324 22.49 3.45 16.01
CA ARG A 324 23.87 3.54 16.50
C ARG A 324 23.94 3.89 17.99
N GLY A 325 23.02 4.72 18.48
CA GLY A 325 22.94 5.10 19.89
C GLY A 325 22.58 3.95 20.82
N GLY A 326 21.96 2.88 20.32
CA GLY A 326 21.78 1.63 21.03
C GLY A 326 23.06 0.84 21.28
N ASP A 327 24.16 1.14 20.55
CA ASP A 327 25.46 0.45 20.67
C ASP A 327 26.49 1.16 21.61
N ILE A 328 26.19 2.38 22.11
CA ILE A 328 27.18 3.19 22.87
C ILE A 328 27.18 2.90 24.38
N ASN A 329 26.28 2.06 24.89
CA ASN A 329 26.26 1.62 26.30
C ASN A 329 26.35 0.09 26.46
N ALA A 330 27.20 -0.56 25.73
CA ALA A 330 27.55 -1.96 25.90
C ALA A 330 28.90 -2.12 26.60
#